data_d09e14d8c1a778f255a974fdd26ecd57
#
_entry.id   d09e14d8c1a778f255a974fdd26ecd57
#
_cell.length_a   1.000
_cell.length_b   1.000
_cell.length_c   1.000
_cell.angle_alpha   90.00
_cell.angle_beta   90.00
_cell.angle_gamma   90.00
#
_symmetry.space_group_name_H-M   'P 1'
#
loop_
_entity.id
_entity.type
_entity.pdbx_description
1 polymer ?
#
loop_
_entity_poly.entity_id
_entity_poly.type
_entity_poly.pdbx_seq_one_letter_code
_entity_poly.pdbx_strand_id
1 'polypeptide(L)'
;EARRVGWGASGRNGGQVILGFGCEQPKIAAMVGPELSRRMFDWSIEGVRLVRERIATHGIDAGWRDGHAHVAIKPRHIDELKAWQDDLATHYGYALPWWDREQLRAQLDSPRYLGALFDPASGHLHPLNYTLG
;
A
#
# COMPACT_ATOMS: atom_id res chain seq x y z
N GLU A 1 -11.18 -12.19 19.40
CA GLU A 1 -11.73 -10.95 20.00
C GLU A 1 -12.41 -11.28 21.32
N ALA A 2 -11.96 -10.66 22.40
CA ALA A 2 -12.43 -10.99 23.77
C ALA A 2 -13.69 -10.20 24.19
N ARG A 3 -14.09 -9.22 23.40
CA ARG A 3 -15.26 -8.37 23.71
C ARG A 3 -16.30 -8.46 22.58
N ARG A 4 -16.55 -7.36 21.89
CA ARG A 4 -17.42 -7.35 20.71
C ARG A 4 -16.56 -7.26 19.43
N VAL A 5 -17.02 -7.87 18.35
CA VAL A 5 -16.32 -7.84 17.06
C VAL A 5 -15.92 -6.42 16.69
N GLY A 6 -14.68 -6.24 16.23
CA GLY A 6 -14.14 -4.95 15.84
C GLY A 6 -13.79 -3.98 16.97
N TRP A 7 -13.93 -4.35 18.25
CA TRP A 7 -13.60 -3.47 19.36
C TRP A 7 -12.09 -3.22 19.49
N GLY A 8 -11.28 -4.21 19.13
CA GLY A 8 -9.81 -4.13 19.18
C GLY A 8 -9.19 -3.53 17.92
N ALA A 9 -7.97 -3.93 17.60
CA ALA A 9 -7.17 -3.41 16.50
C ALA A 9 -7.85 -3.56 15.12
N SER A 10 -8.62 -4.62 14.91
CA SER A 10 -9.31 -4.88 13.63
C SER A 10 -10.27 -3.75 13.23
N GLY A 11 -10.95 -3.13 14.18
CA GLY A 11 -11.84 -2.00 13.90
C GLY A 11 -11.26 -0.62 14.20
N ARG A 12 -10.00 -0.54 14.70
CA ARG A 12 -9.38 0.70 15.20
C ARG A 12 -8.01 0.99 14.59
N ASN A 13 -7.80 0.62 13.35
CA ASN A 13 -6.59 0.92 12.59
C ASN A 13 -6.85 2.03 11.55
N GLY A 14 -5.80 2.43 10.81
CA GLY A 14 -5.90 3.48 9.80
C GLY A 14 -6.58 3.06 8.50
N GLY A 15 -6.93 1.79 8.35
CA GLY A 15 -7.64 1.27 7.19
C GLY A 15 -6.82 1.18 5.91
N GLN A 16 -5.51 1.41 5.97
CA GLN A 16 -4.64 1.25 4.79
C GLN A 16 -4.53 -0.23 4.43
N VAL A 17 -4.79 -0.52 3.16
CA VAL A 17 -4.64 -1.83 2.53
C VAL A 17 -3.62 -1.66 1.42
N ILE A 18 -2.36 -1.85 1.77
CA ILE A 18 -1.21 -1.61 0.89
C ILE A 18 -0.39 -2.88 0.73
N LEU A 19 0.26 -2.99 -0.43
CA LEU A 19 1.18 -4.10 -0.69
C LEU A 19 2.44 -4.02 0.17
N GLY A 20 3.15 -5.14 0.27
CA GLY A 20 4.40 -5.24 1.01
C GLY A 20 4.21 -5.58 2.48
N PHE A 21 5.25 -5.34 3.24
CA PHE A 21 5.34 -5.68 4.66
C PHE A 21 5.88 -4.49 5.45
N GLY A 22 5.80 -4.52 6.77
CA GLY A 22 6.40 -3.53 7.65
C GLY A 22 7.94 -3.54 7.69
N CYS A 23 8.56 -4.13 6.66
CA CYS A 23 10.00 -4.24 6.48
C CYS A 23 10.34 -4.03 4.99
N GLU A 24 11.42 -3.34 4.71
CA GLU A 24 11.89 -3.08 3.35
C GLU A 24 12.23 -4.39 2.62
N GLN A 25 11.84 -4.49 1.34
CA GLN A 25 12.03 -5.70 0.53
C GLN A 25 13.48 -6.18 0.44
N PRO A 26 14.50 -5.32 0.25
CA PRO A 26 15.90 -5.77 0.26
C PRO A 26 16.31 -6.46 1.57
N LYS A 27 15.77 -6.00 2.69
CA LYS A 27 16.03 -6.63 3.99
C LYS A 27 15.34 -7.99 4.11
N ILE A 28 14.13 -8.13 3.60
CA ILE A 28 13.44 -9.42 3.51
C ILE A 28 14.24 -10.38 2.63
N ALA A 29 14.69 -9.93 1.44
CA ALA A 29 15.51 -10.73 0.53
C ALA A 29 16.82 -11.19 1.17
N ALA A 30 17.45 -10.34 1.99
CA ALA A 30 18.66 -10.71 2.73
C ALA A 30 18.40 -11.79 3.81
N MET A 31 17.18 -11.81 4.39
CA MET A 31 16.81 -12.78 5.45
C MET A 31 16.38 -14.14 4.89
N VAL A 32 15.63 -14.17 3.79
CA VAL A 32 14.96 -15.38 3.30
C VAL A 32 15.41 -15.81 1.89
N GLY A 33 16.27 -15.04 1.26
CA GLY A 33 16.70 -15.21 -0.12
C GLY A 33 15.75 -14.57 -1.14
N PRO A 34 16.25 -14.29 -2.36
CA PRO A 34 15.51 -13.52 -3.36
C PRO A 34 14.25 -14.23 -3.87
N GLU A 35 14.28 -15.54 -4.02
CA GLU A 35 13.14 -16.32 -4.52
C GLU A 35 11.97 -16.28 -3.54
N LEU A 36 12.22 -16.55 -2.24
CA LEU A 36 11.16 -16.51 -1.24
C LEU A 36 10.66 -15.07 -1.00
N SER A 37 11.57 -14.09 -1.03
CA SER A 37 11.20 -12.67 -0.95
C SER A 37 10.22 -12.27 -2.07
N ARG A 38 10.47 -12.73 -3.30
CA ARG A 38 9.56 -12.50 -4.44
C ARG A 38 8.19 -13.14 -4.21
N ARG A 39 8.14 -14.39 -3.78
CA ARG A 39 6.89 -15.07 -3.45
C ARG A 39 6.12 -14.37 -2.33
N MET A 40 6.82 -13.89 -1.31
CA MET A 40 6.20 -13.12 -0.23
C MET A 40 5.60 -11.82 -0.77
N PHE A 41 6.29 -11.14 -1.67
CA PHE A 41 5.78 -9.93 -2.31
C PHE A 41 4.51 -10.22 -3.11
N ASP A 42 4.49 -11.29 -3.91
CA ASP A 42 3.30 -11.75 -4.65
C ASP A 42 2.12 -12.05 -3.71
N TRP A 43 2.37 -12.67 -2.56
CA TRP A 43 1.34 -12.90 -1.54
C TRP A 43 0.79 -11.58 -0.95
N SER A 44 1.61 -10.55 -0.84
CA SER A 44 1.12 -9.25 -0.37
C SER A 44 0.18 -8.59 -1.39
N ILE A 45 0.49 -8.71 -2.68
CA ILE A 45 -0.40 -8.26 -3.77
C ILE A 45 -1.72 -9.05 -3.73
N GLU A 46 -1.63 -10.37 -3.62
CA GLU A 46 -2.82 -11.23 -3.50
C GLU A 46 -3.66 -10.86 -2.27
N GLY A 47 -3.02 -10.53 -1.14
CA GLY A 47 -3.71 -10.07 0.07
C GLY A 47 -4.58 -8.84 -0.17
N VAL A 48 -4.06 -7.84 -0.88
CA VAL A 48 -4.84 -6.65 -1.27
C VAL A 48 -6.02 -7.04 -2.17
N ARG A 49 -5.78 -7.90 -3.17
CA ARG A 49 -6.82 -8.41 -4.08
C ARG A 49 -7.94 -9.14 -3.32
N LEU A 50 -7.59 -10.03 -2.40
CA LEU A 50 -8.54 -10.78 -1.59
C LEU A 50 -9.42 -9.89 -0.71
N VAL A 51 -8.88 -8.80 -0.15
CA VAL A 51 -9.69 -7.83 0.61
C VAL A 51 -10.76 -7.20 -0.30
N ARG A 52 -10.38 -6.76 -1.50
CA ARG A 52 -11.33 -6.19 -2.48
C ARG A 52 -12.38 -7.20 -2.92
N GLU A 53 -11.98 -8.43 -3.19
CA GLU A 53 -12.91 -9.51 -3.57
C GLU A 53 -13.92 -9.80 -2.47
N ARG A 54 -13.50 -9.84 -1.20
CA ARG A 54 -14.41 -10.03 -0.08
C ARG A 54 -15.41 -8.91 0.05
N ILE A 55 -14.97 -7.66 -0.09
CA ILE A 55 -15.86 -6.48 -0.12
C ILE A 55 -16.94 -6.67 -1.19
N ALA A 56 -16.54 -7.02 -2.42
CA ALA A 56 -17.47 -7.19 -3.53
C ALA A 56 -18.39 -8.41 -3.33
N THR A 57 -17.84 -9.57 -2.94
CA THR A 57 -18.58 -10.83 -2.80
C THR A 57 -19.63 -10.77 -1.70
N HIS A 58 -19.31 -10.10 -0.59
CA HIS A 58 -20.21 -10.02 0.56
C HIS A 58 -20.98 -8.71 0.64
N GLY A 59 -20.81 -7.80 -0.32
CA GLY A 59 -21.50 -6.50 -0.33
C GLY A 59 -21.17 -5.61 0.87
N ILE A 60 -19.92 -5.68 1.37
CA ILE A 60 -19.51 -4.94 2.58
C ILE A 60 -19.40 -3.45 2.27
N ASP A 61 -20.15 -2.61 2.99
CA ASP A 61 -20.02 -1.15 2.89
C ASP A 61 -18.78 -0.66 3.65
N ALA A 62 -17.62 -1.08 3.14
CA ALA A 62 -16.31 -0.74 3.72
C ALA A 62 -15.78 0.63 3.30
N GLY A 63 -16.47 1.36 2.42
CA GLY A 63 -16.03 2.67 1.92
C GLY A 63 -14.65 2.59 1.21
N TRP A 64 -14.39 1.53 0.45
CA TRP A 64 -13.13 1.33 -0.27
C TRP A 64 -12.79 2.51 -1.18
N ARG A 65 -11.54 2.95 -1.16
CA ARG A 65 -10.97 3.93 -2.08
C ARG A 65 -9.65 3.41 -2.64
N ASP A 66 -9.51 3.47 -3.96
CA ASP A 66 -8.29 3.06 -4.65
C ASP A 66 -7.18 4.09 -4.50
N GLY A 67 -5.96 3.59 -4.54
CA GLY A 67 -4.74 4.37 -4.61
C GLY A 67 -4.06 4.60 -3.27
N HIS A 68 -2.73 4.53 -3.32
CA HIS A 68 -1.84 4.91 -2.23
C HIS A 68 -0.63 5.64 -2.80
N ALA A 69 -0.23 6.75 -2.18
CA ALA A 69 0.90 7.55 -2.62
C ALA A 69 1.97 7.67 -1.55
N HIS A 70 3.19 7.25 -1.86
CA HIS A 70 4.38 7.52 -1.05
C HIS A 70 4.97 8.86 -1.47
N VAL A 71 4.81 9.88 -0.64
CA VAL A 71 5.16 11.27 -0.99
C VAL A 71 6.56 11.67 -0.56
N ALA A 72 7.29 12.35 -1.44
CA ALA A 72 8.56 12.99 -1.14
C ALA A 72 8.34 14.40 -0.56
N ILE A 73 8.83 14.65 0.65
CA ILE A 73 8.78 15.96 1.32
C ILE A 73 10.14 16.63 1.45
N LYS A 74 11.21 15.93 1.06
CA LYS A 74 12.58 16.43 0.99
C LYS A 74 13.24 15.89 -0.29
N PRO A 75 14.23 16.61 -0.87
CA PRO A 75 14.90 16.14 -2.08
C PRO A 75 15.43 14.70 -2.00
N ARG A 76 16.07 14.32 -0.88
CA ARG A 76 16.56 12.95 -0.68
C ARG A 76 15.48 11.87 -0.79
N HIS A 77 14.22 12.18 -0.42
CA HIS A 77 13.11 11.21 -0.53
C HIS A 77 12.76 10.94 -2.00
N ILE A 78 13.05 11.85 -2.92
CA ILE A 78 12.89 11.61 -4.37
C ILE A 78 13.81 10.48 -4.81
N ASP A 79 15.09 10.57 -4.42
CA ASP A 79 16.10 9.56 -4.78
C ASP A 79 15.79 8.22 -4.13
N GLU A 80 15.40 8.22 -2.85
CA GLU A 80 14.99 7.04 -2.10
C GLU A 80 13.78 6.33 -2.77
N LEU A 81 12.73 7.10 -3.13
CA LEU A 81 11.53 6.55 -3.78
C LEU A 81 11.80 6.07 -5.21
N LYS A 82 12.67 6.74 -5.95
CA LYS A 82 13.07 6.29 -7.29
C LYS A 82 13.90 5.02 -7.24
N ALA A 83 14.85 4.93 -6.31
CA ALA A 83 15.61 3.70 -6.09
C ALA A 83 14.68 2.53 -5.72
N TRP A 84 13.65 2.77 -4.90
CA TRP A 84 12.65 1.77 -4.58
C TRP A 84 11.75 1.42 -5.78
N GLN A 85 11.38 2.39 -6.62
CA GLN A 85 10.66 2.15 -7.89
C GLN A 85 11.44 1.21 -8.80
N ASP A 86 12.74 1.47 -8.96
CA ASP A 86 13.64 0.65 -9.80
C ASP A 86 13.82 -0.76 -9.23
N ASP A 87 13.96 -0.89 -7.91
CA ASP A 87 14.05 -2.18 -7.22
C ASP A 87 12.78 -3.02 -7.44
N LEU A 88 11.59 -2.44 -7.25
CA LEU A 88 10.31 -3.12 -7.48
C LEU A 88 10.15 -3.56 -8.94
N ALA A 89 10.47 -2.69 -9.88
CA ALA A 89 10.39 -3.02 -11.30
C ALA A 89 11.36 -4.13 -11.69
N THR A 90 12.62 -4.05 -11.23
CA THR A 90 13.70 -4.96 -11.63
C THR A 90 13.56 -6.34 -10.99
N HIS A 91 13.32 -6.40 -9.68
CA HIS A 91 13.37 -7.65 -8.93
C HIS A 91 12.01 -8.30 -8.72
N TYR A 92 10.92 -7.51 -8.75
CA TYR A 92 9.56 -7.97 -8.47
C TYR A 92 8.62 -7.88 -9.66
N GLY A 93 9.04 -7.22 -10.76
CA GLY A 93 8.19 -7.01 -11.94
C GLY A 93 7.00 -6.09 -11.67
N TYR A 94 7.10 -5.25 -10.64
CA TYR A 94 6.04 -4.38 -10.18
C TYR A 94 6.36 -2.91 -10.46
N ALA A 95 5.77 -2.38 -11.54
CA ALA A 95 6.03 -1.01 -11.99
C ALA A 95 5.01 -0.04 -11.36
N LEU A 96 5.50 0.93 -10.63
CA LEU A 96 4.70 2.00 -10.04
C LEU A 96 4.92 3.31 -10.83
N PRO A 97 3.87 4.08 -11.19
CA PRO A 97 4.01 5.38 -11.79
C PRO A 97 4.57 6.41 -10.80
N TRP A 98 5.47 7.25 -11.31
CA TRP A 98 5.92 8.44 -10.59
C TRP A 98 4.98 9.61 -10.89
N TRP A 99 4.50 10.28 -9.87
CA TRP A 99 3.81 11.56 -9.98
C TRP A 99 4.79 12.69 -9.68
N ASP A 100 4.94 13.61 -10.61
CA ASP A 100 5.67 14.84 -10.39
C ASP A 100 4.90 15.80 -9.48
N ARG A 101 5.50 16.96 -9.22
CA ARG A 101 4.88 17.97 -8.35
C ARG A 101 3.54 18.49 -8.89
N GLU A 102 3.40 18.62 -10.19
CA GLU A 102 2.19 19.15 -10.81
C GLU A 102 1.06 18.14 -10.71
N GLN A 103 1.32 16.91 -11.09
CA GLN A 103 0.36 15.79 -10.98
C GLN A 103 -0.07 15.59 -9.53
N LEU A 104 0.87 15.66 -8.58
CA LEU A 104 0.56 15.51 -7.16
C LEU A 104 -0.27 16.67 -6.61
N ARG A 105 0.01 17.91 -7.04
CA ARG A 105 -0.79 19.08 -6.65
C ARG A 105 -2.22 19.06 -7.16
N ALA A 106 -2.47 18.43 -8.29
CA ALA A 106 -3.83 18.22 -8.79
C ALA A 106 -4.67 17.31 -7.87
N GLN A 107 -4.02 16.48 -7.06
CA GLN A 107 -4.67 15.57 -6.11
C GLN A 107 -4.63 16.08 -4.66
N LEU A 108 -3.52 16.71 -4.28
CA LEU A 108 -3.25 17.18 -2.92
C LEU A 108 -2.73 18.62 -2.98
N ASP A 109 -3.58 19.57 -2.64
CA ASP A 109 -3.19 21.00 -2.65
C ASP A 109 -2.26 21.33 -1.49
N SER A 110 -0.97 20.98 -1.67
CA SER A 110 0.07 21.29 -0.71
C SER A 110 1.40 21.59 -1.42
N PRO A 111 2.03 22.74 -1.14
CA PRO A 111 3.34 23.09 -1.69
C PRO A 111 4.48 22.23 -1.10
N ARG A 112 4.19 21.47 -0.06
CA ARG A 112 5.16 20.70 0.73
C ARG A 112 5.63 19.44 0.00
N TYR A 113 4.83 18.89 -0.90
CA TYR A 113 5.13 17.65 -1.60
C TYR A 113 5.90 17.91 -2.89
N LEU A 114 6.96 17.14 -3.11
CA LEU A 114 7.89 17.30 -4.24
C LEU A 114 7.62 16.31 -5.37
N GLY A 115 6.94 15.22 -5.09
CA GLY A 115 6.58 14.14 -5.99
C GLY A 115 6.12 12.95 -5.19
N ALA A 116 5.65 11.90 -5.86
CA ALA A 116 5.18 10.68 -5.23
C ALA A 116 5.41 9.46 -6.11
N LEU A 117 5.59 8.32 -5.46
CA LEU A 117 5.42 7.02 -6.07
C LEU A 117 3.99 6.55 -5.78
N PHE A 118 3.19 6.34 -6.82
CA PHE A 118 1.78 6.03 -6.71
C PHE A 118 1.49 4.57 -6.98
N ASP A 119 0.74 3.94 -6.11
CA ASP A 119 0.25 2.58 -6.28
C ASP A 119 -1.28 2.57 -6.49
N PRO A 120 -1.76 2.34 -7.71
CA PRO A 120 -3.19 2.30 -8.00
C PRO A 120 -3.88 1.03 -7.49
N ALA A 121 -3.15 -0.05 -7.21
CA ALA A 121 -3.72 -1.33 -6.75
C ALA A 121 -3.97 -1.35 -5.24
N SER A 122 -3.18 -0.62 -4.47
CA SER A 122 -3.40 -0.41 -3.04
C SER A 122 -4.59 0.53 -2.78
N GLY A 123 -5.01 0.65 -1.53
CA GLY A 123 -6.11 1.53 -1.18
C GLY A 123 -6.31 1.68 0.32
N HIS A 124 -7.48 2.18 0.68
CA HIS A 124 -7.91 2.24 2.07
C HIS A 124 -9.42 1.98 2.20
N LEU A 125 -9.83 1.64 3.40
CA LEU A 125 -11.20 1.30 3.73
C LEU A 125 -11.54 1.74 5.17
N HIS A 126 -12.82 1.65 5.51
CA HIS A 126 -13.26 1.83 6.89
C HIS A 126 -13.10 0.50 7.66
N PRO A 127 -12.11 0.38 8.55
CA PRO A 127 -11.74 -0.92 9.12
C PRO A 127 -12.84 -1.56 9.97
N LEU A 128 -13.61 -0.75 10.70
CA LEU A 128 -14.73 -1.28 11.50
C LEU A 128 -15.83 -1.84 10.60
N ASN A 129 -16.21 -1.11 9.55
CA ASN A 129 -17.24 -1.57 8.60
C ASN A 129 -16.80 -2.86 7.91
N TYR A 130 -15.54 -2.93 7.47
CA TYR A 130 -14.98 -4.15 6.88
C TYR A 130 -15.00 -5.34 7.85
N THR A 131 -14.75 -5.09 9.14
CA THR A 131 -14.71 -6.15 10.16
C THR A 131 -16.10 -6.65 10.52
N LEU A 132 -17.13 -5.80 10.42
CA LEU A 132 -18.52 -6.14 10.80
C LEU A 132 -19.34 -6.73 9.64
N GLY A 133 -18.99 -6.42 8.39
CA GLY A 133 -19.63 -6.99 7.20
C GLY A 133 -19.02 -8.29 6.77
#